data_82838b4aa3ce5c7c978443bb2f41148d
#
_entry.id   82838b4aa3ce5c7c978443bb2f41148d
#
_cell.length_a   1.000
_cell.length_b   1.000
_cell.length_c   1.000
_cell.angle_alpha   90.00
_cell.angle_beta   90.00
_cell.angle_gamma   90.00
#
_symmetry.space_group_name_H-M   'P 1'
#
loop_
_entity.id
_entity.type
_entity.pdbx_description
1 polymer ?
#
loop_
_entity_poly.entity_id
_entity_poly.type
_entity_poly.pdbx_seq_one_letter_code
_entity_poly.pdbx_strand_id
1 'polypeptide(L)'
;MKLAGLHPDELRRLQSLRTSGLLNSGKEERFDRLTRLARTLYDLPVASISLVGENTLHVKSCAGLEVDTLPRDITFCAHTILQTDPLIVNDLQQDLRFHDNPLVTEAPFIRFYAGYPVQLPDGATVGAFCLMDHKPRAFSVHEIQILSDLAAIVEDEFKVLDAATADELTGLFNRRGFMSLAEYALLTARRRNEPASLIFIDLDRFKLKIGRASCRERV
;
A
#
# COMPACT_ATOMS: atom_id res chain seq x y z
N MET A 1 -23.48 5.32 8.43
CA MET A 1 -22.05 5.46 8.07
C MET A 1 -21.92 6.27 6.79
N LYS A 2 -21.00 7.24 6.75
CA LYS A 2 -20.67 7.97 5.53
C LYS A 2 -19.60 7.17 4.75
N LEU A 3 -19.91 6.76 3.53
CA LEU A 3 -18.93 6.11 2.66
C LEU A 3 -17.84 7.10 2.22
N ALA A 4 -16.60 6.62 2.11
CA ALA A 4 -15.55 7.39 1.50
C ALA A 4 -15.83 7.60 0.01
N GLY A 5 -15.57 8.80 -0.49
CA GLY A 5 -15.57 9.06 -1.93
C GLY A 5 -14.43 8.32 -2.66
N LEU A 6 -14.40 8.45 -3.98
CA LEU A 6 -13.24 8.03 -4.77
C LEU A 6 -12.16 9.12 -4.71
N HIS A 7 -10.90 8.72 -4.78
CA HIS A 7 -9.79 9.66 -4.89
C HIS A 7 -9.87 10.42 -6.22
N PRO A 8 -9.53 11.72 -6.30
CA PRO A 8 -9.57 12.47 -7.56
C PRO A 8 -8.86 11.77 -8.72
N ASP A 9 -7.72 11.13 -8.45
CA ASP A 9 -6.94 10.38 -9.44
C ASP A 9 -7.09 8.85 -9.24
N GLU A 10 -8.29 8.35 -8.99
CA GLU A 10 -8.53 6.95 -8.61
C GLU A 10 -7.98 5.94 -9.62
N LEU A 11 -8.16 6.21 -10.91
CA LEU A 11 -7.66 5.30 -11.97
C LEU A 11 -6.14 5.20 -11.96
N ARG A 12 -5.43 6.32 -11.88
CA ARG A 12 -3.97 6.37 -11.80
C ARG A 12 -3.48 5.68 -10.54
N ARG A 13 -4.06 6.01 -9.39
CA ARG A 13 -3.72 5.43 -8.09
C ARG A 13 -3.85 3.91 -8.09
N LEU A 14 -4.97 3.38 -8.61
CA LEU A 14 -5.20 1.93 -8.71
C LEU A 14 -4.24 1.27 -9.70
N GLN A 15 -3.92 1.92 -10.81
CA GLN A 15 -2.92 1.41 -11.74
C GLN A 15 -1.54 1.34 -11.08
N SER A 16 -1.08 2.39 -10.42
CA SER A 16 0.19 2.42 -9.69
C SER A 16 0.24 1.33 -8.61
N LEU A 17 -0.83 1.17 -7.82
CA LEU A 17 -0.92 0.12 -6.81
C LEU A 17 -0.83 -1.29 -7.43
N ARG A 18 -1.49 -1.53 -8.57
CA ARG A 18 -1.45 -2.83 -9.27
C ARG A 18 -0.06 -3.12 -9.83
N THR A 19 0.60 -2.12 -10.39
CA THR A 19 1.94 -2.28 -11.00
C THR A 19 3.07 -2.34 -9.96
N SER A 20 2.90 -1.78 -8.76
CA SER A 20 3.91 -1.83 -7.71
C SER A 20 4.23 -3.25 -7.19
N GLY A 21 3.36 -4.23 -7.45
CA GLY A 21 3.51 -5.59 -6.93
C GLY A 21 3.23 -5.75 -5.43
N LEU A 22 2.96 -4.66 -4.70
CA LEU A 22 2.76 -4.69 -3.24
C LEU A 22 1.57 -5.54 -2.79
N LEU A 23 0.52 -5.65 -3.62
CA LEU A 23 -0.65 -6.48 -3.32
C LEU A 23 -0.33 -7.97 -3.29
N ASN A 24 0.75 -8.40 -3.95
CA ASN A 24 1.11 -9.80 -4.14
C ASN A 24 2.40 -10.22 -3.41
N SER A 25 3.11 -9.28 -2.80
CA SER A 25 4.40 -9.56 -2.14
C SER A 25 4.26 -10.26 -0.77
N GLY A 26 3.02 -10.54 -0.32
CA GLY A 26 2.76 -11.21 0.95
C GLY A 26 3.14 -10.36 2.16
N LYS A 27 3.25 -11.01 3.34
CA LYS A 27 3.74 -10.39 4.57
C LYS A 27 5.26 -10.30 4.53
N GLU A 28 5.82 -9.18 4.96
CA GLU A 28 7.25 -8.91 4.94
C GLU A 28 7.71 -8.34 6.28
N GLU A 29 8.75 -8.93 6.86
CA GLU A 29 9.28 -8.54 8.18
C GLU A 29 9.65 -7.05 8.29
N ARG A 30 10.03 -6.40 7.17
CA ARG A 30 10.31 -4.96 7.14
C ARG A 30 9.10 -4.12 7.58
N PHE A 31 7.89 -4.48 7.14
CA PHE A 31 6.65 -3.82 7.52
C PHE A 31 6.14 -4.29 8.89
N ASP A 32 6.28 -5.58 9.20
CA ASP A 32 5.86 -6.13 10.49
C ASP A 32 6.67 -5.53 11.65
N ARG A 33 7.94 -5.23 11.43
CA ARG A 33 8.79 -4.53 12.39
C ARG A 33 8.27 -3.12 12.67
N LEU A 34 7.85 -2.38 11.65
CA LEU A 34 7.32 -1.02 11.79
C LEU A 34 5.99 -1.00 12.57
N THR A 35 5.07 -1.93 12.27
CA THR A 35 3.80 -2.01 13.00
C THR A 35 3.99 -2.44 14.46
N ARG A 36 4.91 -3.37 14.74
CA ARG A 36 5.27 -3.74 16.15
C ARG A 36 5.91 -2.57 16.90
N LEU A 37 6.83 -1.84 16.24
CA LEU A 37 7.46 -0.65 16.82
C LEU A 37 6.42 0.42 17.15
N ALA A 38 5.52 0.73 16.22
CA ALA A 38 4.46 1.71 16.41
C ALA A 38 3.55 1.34 17.60
N ARG A 39 3.12 0.08 17.71
CA ARG A 39 2.36 -0.39 18.86
C ARG A 39 3.05 -0.08 20.20
N THR A 40 4.35 -0.33 20.27
CA THR A 40 5.14 -0.10 21.47
C THR A 40 5.32 1.38 21.78
N LEU A 41 5.65 2.18 20.75
CA LEU A 41 5.87 3.63 20.92
C LEU A 41 4.64 4.38 21.40
N TYR A 42 3.47 4.00 20.91
CA TYR A 42 2.22 4.69 21.22
C TYR A 42 1.44 4.03 22.35
N ASP A 43 1.89 2.86 22.83
CA ASP A 43 1.13 2.04 23.79
C ASP A 43 -0.32 1.82 23.32
N LEU A 44 -0.46 1.32 22.07
CA LEU A 44 -1.74 1.09 21.41
C LEU A 44 -1.93 -0.40 21.09
N PRO A 45 -3.18 -0.90 21.12
CA PRO A 45 -3.46 -2.30 20.84
C PRO A 45 -3.21 -2.66 19.37
N VAL A 46 -3.41 -1.73 18.42
CA VAL A 46 -3.36 -2.03 16.98
C VAL A 46 -2.58 -0.98 16.21
N ALA A 47 -1.64 -1.46 15.38
CA ALA A 47 -0.99 -0.67 14.33
C ALA A 47 -0.98 -1.47 13.03
N SER A 48 -1.27 -0.82 11.90
CA SER A 48 -1.31 -1.49 10.61
C SER A 48 -0.81 -0.62 9.45
N ILE A 49 -0.31 -1.28 8.42
CA ILE A 49 -0.04 -0.71 7.09
C ILE A 49 -1.04 -1.35 6.15
N SER A 50 -1.86 -0.54 5.49
CA SER A 50 -2.92 -1.00 4.63
C SER A 50 -2.83 -0.36 3.25
N LEU A 51 -3.25 -1.11 2.22
CA LEU A 51 -3.31 -0.70 0.82
C LEU A 51 -4.76 -0.70 0.38
N VAL A 52 -5.24 0.43 -0.13
CA VAL A 52 -6.65 0.62 -0.50
C VAL A 52 -6.84 0.26 -1.97
N GLY A 53 -7.38 -0.92 -2.23
CA GLY A 53 -7.75 -1.38 -3.57
C GLY A 53 -9.05 -0.74 -4.09
N GLU A 54 -9.60 -1.31 -5.14
CA GLU A 54 -10.84 -0.83 -5.77
C GLU A 54 -12.06 -1.05 -4.86
N ASN A 55 -12.28 -2.28 -4.40
CA ASN A 55 -13.39 -2.66 -3.51
C ASN A 55 -12.92 -3.27 -2.19
N THR A 56 -11.61 -3.47 -2.04
CA THR A 56 -11.03 -4.20 -0.92
C THR A 56 -9.81 -3.45 -0.40
N LEU A 57 -9.74 -3.31 0.91
CA LEU A 57 -8.51 -2.93 1.60
C LEU A 57 -7.68 -4.19 1.84
N HIS A 58 -6.41 -4.14 1.50
CA HIS A 58 -5.43 -5.20 1.75
C HIS A 58 -4.53 -4.77 2.90
N VAL A 59 -4.40 -5.63 3.90
CA VAL A 59 -3.54 -5.37 5.06
C VAL A 59 -2.15 -5.90 4.75
N LYS A 60 -1.20 -5.00 4.52
CA LYS A 60 0.20 -5.34 4.23
C LYS A 60 0.93 -5.83 5.47
N SER A 61 0.64 -5.21 6.62
CA SER A 61 1.13 -5.60 7.94
C SER A 61 0.15 -5.15 9.01
N CYS A 62 -0.06 -5.96 10.02
CA CYS A 62 -0.86 -5.61 11.19
C CYS A 62 -0.29 -6.24 12.44
N ALA A 63 -0.10 -5.42 13.46
CA ALA A 63 0.21 -5.85 14.81
C ALA A 63 -1.01 -5.61 15.70
N GLY A 64 -1.57 -6.67 16.28
CA GLY A 64 -2.68 -6.61 17.23
C GLY A 64 -4.02 -7.10 16.72
N LEU A 65 -4.19 -7.29 15.41
CA LEU A 65 -5.36 -7.94 14.81
C LEU A 65 -4.93 -8.95 13.75
N GLU A 66 -5.67 -10.04 13.63
CA GLU A 66 -5.50 -11.03 12.55
C GLU A 66 -6.51 -10.71 11.45
N VAL A 67 -6.08 -9.94 10.47
CA VAL A 67 -6.89 -9.53 9.32
C VAL A 67 -6.00 -9.39 8.09
N ASP A 68 -6.42 -9.94 6.97
CA ASP A 68 -5.69 -9.83 5.71
C ASP A 68 -6.39 -8.88 4.72
N THR A 69 -7.73 -8.85 4.74
CA THR A 69 -8.52 -7.99 3.85
C THR A 69 -9.81 -7.54 4.53
N LEU A 70 -10.30 -6.36 4.13
CA LEU A 70 -11.59 -5.81 4.55
C LEU A 70 -12.32 -5.20 3.33
N PRO A 71 -13.66 -5.17 3.31
CA PRO A 71 -14.38 -4.35 2.36
C PRO A 71 -13.94 -2.87 2.46
N ARG A 72 -13.62 -2.23 1.34
CA ARG A 72 -13.12 -0.85 1.32
C ARG A 72 -14.07 0.14 1.98
N ASP A 73 -15.36 -0.05 1.78
CA ASP A 73 -16.42 0.87 2.18
C ASP A 73 -16.55 1.03 3.70
N ILE A 74 -16.19 0.00 4.49
CA ILE A 74 -16.20 0.08 5.96
C ILE A 74 -14.89 0.58 6.56
N THR A 75 -13.85 0.84 5.76
CA THR A 75 -12.52 1.15 6.29
C THR A 75 -12.26 2.65 6.46
N PHE A 76 -11.62 3.03 7.55
CA PHE A 76 -11.21 4.41 7.82
C PHE A 76 -10.09 4.85 6.85
N CYS A 77 -9.26 3.92 6.41
CA CYS A 77 -8.16 4.16 5.46
C CYS A 77 -8.66 4.66 4.10
N ALA A 78 -9.88 4.25 3.69
CA ALA A 78 -10.52 4.78 2.48
C ALA A 78 -10.80 6.29 2.57
N HIS A 79 -11.02 6.81 3.76
CA HIS A 79 -11.13 8.25 4.01
C HIS A 79 -9.75 8.91 4.13
N THR A 80 -8.77 8.22 4.71
CA THR A 80 -7.41 8.73 4.89
C THR A 80 -6.74 9.05 3.54
N ILE A 81 -6.88 8.17 2.54
CA ILE A 81 -6.25 8.38 1.22
C ILE A 81 -6.81 9.57 0.42
N LEU A 82 -7.91 10.19 0.87
CA LEU A 82 -8.51 11.36 0.23
C LEU A 82 -7.87 12.68 0.67
N GLN A 83 -6.95 12.65 1.61
CA GLN A 83 -6.30 13.81 2.21
C GLN A 83 -4.78 13.70 2.09
N THR A 84 -4.11 14.82 2.19
CA THR A 84 -2.64 14.91 2.30
C THR A 84 -2.19 14.86 3.76
N ASP A 85 -3.04 15.35 4.66
CA ASP A 85 -2.79 15.38 6.10
C ASP A 85 -3.31 14.10 6.78
N PRO A 86 -2.85 13.77 7.99
CA PRO A 86 -3.33 12.62 8.72
C PRO A 86 -4.81 12.75 9.10
N LEU A 87 -5.55 11.68 8.99
CA LEU A 87 -6.91 11.57 9.53
C LEU A 87 -6.84 11.14 11.00
N ILE A 88 -7.16 12.06 11.91
CA ILE A 88 -7.20 11.78 13.35
C ILE A 88 -8.66 11.84 13.82
N VAL A 89 -9.12 10.77 14.46
CA VAL A 89 -10.45 10.69 15.07
C VAL A 89 -10.32 10.20 16.50
N ASN A 90 -10.44 11.14 17.45
CA ASN A 90 -10.21 10.88 18.87
C ASN A 90 -11.26 9.95 19.49
N ASP A 91 -12.50 9.97 18.98
CA ASP A 91 -13.57 9.05 19.33
C ASP A 91 -14.48 8.79 18.13
N LEU A 92 -14.36 7.62 17.53
CA LEU A 92 -15.13 7.21 16.36
C LEU A 92 -16.65 7.14 16.62
N GLN A 93 -17.08 6.87 17.86
CA GLN A 93 -18.51 6.88 18.21
C GLN A 93 -19.11 8.29 18.25
N GLN A 94 -18.28 9.33 18.37
CA GLN A 94 -18.73 10.73 18.34
C GLN A 94 -18.58 11.36 16.95
N ASP A 95 -17.90 10.70 16.01
CA ASP A 95 -17.70 11.20 14.65
C ASP A 95 -18.89 10.85 13.76
N LEU A 96 -19.54 11.86 13.19
CA LEU A 96 -20.73 11.69 12.34
C LEU A 96 -20.48 10.84 11.08
N ARG A 97 -19.23 10.64 10.69
CA ARG A 97 -18.87 9.79 9.55
C ARG A 97 -18.83 8.32 9.93
N PHE A 98 -18.50 8.01 11.20
CA PHE A 98 -18.09 6.67 11.62
C PHE A 98 -18.90 6.07 12.76
N HIS A 99 -19.74 6.81 13.47
CA HIS A 99 -20.44 6.34 14.69
C HIS A 99 -21.26 5.06 14.50
N ASP A 100 -21.76 4.80 13.30
CA ASP A 100 -22.55 3.64 12.91
C ASP A 100 -21.80 2.66 12.00
N ASN A 101 -20.45 2.78 11.95
CA ASN A 101 -19.59 1.88 11.20
C ASN A 101 -19.49 0.52 11.91
N PRO A 102 -19.55 -0.63 11.19
CA PRO A 102 -19.42 -1.95 11.79
C PRO A 102 -18.16 -2.15 12.62
N LEU A 103 -17.01 -1.59 12.21
CA LEU A 103 -15.76 -1.66 13.00
C LEU A 103 -15.83 -0.89 14.33
N VAL A 104 -16.81 -0.02 14.51
CA VAL A 104 -17.07 0.77 15.72
C VAL A 104 -18.17 0.14 16.57
N THR A 105 -19.26 -0.34 15.96
CA THR A 105 -20.46 -0.85 16.64
C THR A 105 -20.38 -2.33 16.96
N GLU A 106 -19.53 -3.06 16.24
CA GLU A 106 -19.31 -4.50 16.39
C GLU A 106 -17.83 -4.79 16.64
N ALA A 107 -17.47 -6.05 16.84
CA ALA A 107 -16.06 -6.42 16.98
C ALA A 107 -15.28 -5.99 15.72
N PRO A 108 -14.14 -5.32 15.89
CA PRO A 108 -13.31 -5.17 17.08
C PRO A 108 -13.61 -3.95 17.99
N PHE A 109 -14.73 -3.22 17.83
CA PHE A 109 -15.14 -2.08 18.65
C PHE A 109 -14.10 -0.96 18.74
N ILE A 110 -13.60 -0.52 17.60
CA ILE A 110 -12.59 0.54 17.50
C ILE A 110 -13.20 1.89 17.92
N ARG A 111 -12.49 2.62 18.79
CA ARG A 111 -12.92 3.93 19.30
C ARG A 111 -12.01 5.08 18.86
N PHE A 112 -10.75 4.81 18.65
CA PHE A 112 -9.76 5.79 18.19
C PHE A 112 -9.15 5.33 16.86
N TYR A 113 -8.89 6.28 15.97
CA TYR A 113 -8.17 6.07 14.73
C TYR A 113 -7.23 7.24 14.44
N ALA A 114 -6.01 6.93 14.10
CA ALA A 114 -5.07 7.86 13.48
C ALA A 114 -4.45 7.20 12.26
N GLY A 115 -4.62 7.79 11.08
CA GLY A 115 -4.09 7.26 9.83
C GLY A 115 -3.31 8.33 9.06
N TYR A 116 -2.09 8.02 8.67
CA TYR A 116 -1.29 8.86 7.79
C TYR A 116 -1.29 8.25 6.38
N PRO A 117 -1.64 9.03 5.32
CA PRO A 117 -1.62 8.51 3.96
C PRO A 117 -0.19 8.14 3.56
N VAL A 118 -0.02 7.04 2.80
CA VAL A 118 1.29 6.61 2.27
C VAL A 118 1.25 6.58 0.75
N GLN A 119 2.37 7.00 0.14
CA GLN A 119 2.51 7.16 -1.31
C GLN A 119 3.55 6.22 -1.89
N LEU A 120 3.35 5.87 -3.15
CA LEU A 120 4.37 5.24 -3.99
C LEU A 120 5.36 6.27 -4.53
N PRO A 121 6.53 5.84 -5.07
CA PRO A 121 7.54 6.76 -5.63
C PRO A 121 7.02 7.69 -6.73
N ASP A 122 5.96 7.30 -7.44
CA ASP A 122 5.30 8.12 -8.47
C ASP A 122 4.30 9.14 -7.90
N GLY A 123 4.18 9.25 -6.57
CA GLY A 123 3.27 10.14 -5.85
C GLY A 123 1.83 9.65 -5.72
N ALA A 124 1.52 8.42 -6.15
CA ALA A 124 0.19 7.86 -5.98
C ALA A 124 -0.08 7.48 -4.52
N THR A 125 -1.11 8.05 -3.89
CA THR A 125 -1.54 7.70 -2.54
C THR A 125 -2.25 6.36 -2.53
N VAL A 126 -1.60 5.31 -2.03
CA VAL A 126 -2.08 3.93 -2.18
C VAL A 126 -2.62 3.31 -0.90
N GLY A 127 -2.39 3.92 0.24
CA GLY A 127 -2.78 3.33 1.50
C GLY A 127 -2.56 4.25 2.69
N ALA A 128 -2.50 3.67 3.89
CA ALA A 128 -2.25 4.41 5.12
C ALA A 128 -1.44 3.59 6.13
N PHE A 129 -0.62 4.28 6.90
CA PHE A 129 -0.11 3.79 8.18
C PHE A 129 -1.13 4.16 9.26
N CYS A 130 -1.65 3.17 9.98
CA CYS A 130 -2.79 3.36 10.88
C CYS A 130 -2.48 2.91 12.30
N LEU A 131 -3.01 3.67 13.25
CA LEU A 131 -3.04 3.37 14.68
C LEU A 131 -4.49 3.32 15.14
N MET A 132 -4.85 2.33 15.94
CA MET A 132 -6.23 2.16 16.43
C MET A 132 -6.25 1.73 17.89
N ASP A 133 -7.29 2.16 18.60
CA ASP A 133 -7.54 1.77 20.00
C ASP A 133 -9.03 1.44 20.22
N HIS A 134 -9.31 0.62 21.21
CA HIS A 134 -10.66 0.32 21.71
C HIS A 134 -11.19 1.38 22.68
N LYS A 135 -10.40 2.42 22.97
CA LYS A 135 -10.75 3.54 23.85
C LYS A 135 -10.55 4.86 23.09
N PRO A 136 -11.34 5.90 23.39
CA PRO A 136 -11.08 7.25 22.91
C PRO A 136 -9.68 7.72 23.36
N ARG A 137 -9.00 8.47 22.49
CA ARG A 137 -7.66 8.98 22.75
C ARG A 137 -7.49 10.39 22.20
N ALA A 138 -6.90 11.29 22.98
CA ALA A 138 -6.37 12.54 22.47
C ALA A 138 -5.01 12.27 21.82
N PHE A 139 -4.77 12.84 20.65
CA PHE A 139 -3.55 12.64 19.89
C PHE A 139 -2.81 13.96 19.73
N SER A 140 -1.62 14.06 20.27
CA SER A 140 -0.83 15.29 20.34
C SER A 140 -0.12 15.58 19.01
N VAL A 141 0.30 16.83 18.81
CA VAL A 141 1.11 17.24 17.66
C VAL A 141 2.41 16.44 17.58
N HIS A 142 3.03 16.11 18.71
CA HIS A 142 4.24 15.29 18.74
C HIS A 142 3.97 13.85 18.26
N GLU A 143 2.85 13.25 18.69
CA GLU A 143 2.46 11.92 18.23
C GLU A 143 2.13 11.93 16.72
N ILE A 144 1.53 13.00 16.21
CA ILE A 144 1.31 13.18 14.76
C ILE A 144 2.64 13.21 14.00
N GLN A 145 3.65 13.92 14.51
CA GLN A 145 4.98 13.96 13.89
C GLN A 145 5.63 12.59 13.82
N ILE A 146 5.59 11.82 14.91
CA ILE A 146 6.13 10.45 14.92
C ILE A 146 5.37 9.56 13.91
N LEU A 147 4.05 9.71 13.78
CA LEU A 147 3.25 8.97 12.82
C LEU A 147 3.64 9.33 11.37
N SER A 148 3.91 10.60 11.11
CA SER A 148 4.43 11.08 9.83
C SER A 148 5.80 10.45 9.50
N ASP A 149 6.70 10.42 10.48
CA ASP A 149 8.03 9.85 10.30
C ASP A 149 7.96 8.33 10.03
N LEU A 150 7.08 7.61 10.73
CA LEU A 150 6.84 6.18 10.48
C LEU A 150 6.23 5.94 9.08
N ALA A 151 5.31 6.79 8.65
CA ALA A 151 4.75 6.72 7.30
C ALA A 151 5.82 6.97 6.23
N ALA A 152 6.71 7.95 6.44
CA ALA A 152 7.84 8.20 5.54
C ALA A 152 8.80 7.00 5.44
N ILE A 153 9.06 6.29 6.55
CA ILE A 153 9.85 5.05 6.51
C ILE A 153 9.15 3.97 5.67
N VAL A 154 7.82 3.84 5.75
CA VAL A 154 7.06 2.91 4.88
C VAL A 154 7.22 3.28 3.41
N GLU A 155 7.15 4.57 3.08
CA GLU A 155 7.36 5.05 1.70
C GLU A 155 8.79 4.77 1.20
N ASP A 156 9.80 4.90 2.06
CA ASP A 156 11.18 4.53 1.72
C ASP A 156 11.32 3.02 1.46
N GLU A 157 10.64 2.17 2.23
CA GLU A 157 10.59 0.74 1.96
C GLU A 157 9.88 0.43 0.62
N PHE A 158 8.86 1.22 0.24
CA PHE A 158 8.23 1.10 -1.09
C PHE A 158 9.19 1.47 -2.22
N LYS A 159 10.03 2.51 -2.06
CA LYS A 159 11.07 2.88 -3.02
C LYS A 159 12.09 1.76 -3.21
N VAL A 160 12.51 1.12 -2.11
CA VAL A 160 13.45 -0.01 -2.15
C VAL A 160 12.83 -1.19 -2.90
N LEU A 161 11.54 -1.48 -2.70
CA LEU A 161 10.84 -2.55 -3.42
C LEU A 161 10.68 -2.23 -4.90
N ASP A 162 10.36 -1.00 -5.25
CA ASP A 162 10.20 -0.54 -6.62
C ASP A 162 11.55 -0.66 -7.37
N ALA A 163 12.63 -0.16 -6.81
CA ALA A 163 13.97 -0.30 -7.37
C ALA A 163 14.39 -1.78 -7.54
N ALA A 164 13.97 -2.66 -6.64
CA ALA A 164 14.26 -4.10 -6.75
C ALA A 164 13.44 -4.81 -7.86
N THR A 165 12.39 -4.20 -8.39
CA THR A 165 11.48 -4.79 -9.39
C THR A 165 11.58 -4.14 -10.77
N ALA A 166 12.22 -2.99 -10.89
CA ALA A 166 12.49 -2.30 -12.15
C ALA A 166 13.93 -2.52 -12.64
N ASP A 167 14.12 -2.39 -13.94
CA ASP A 167 15.43 -2.30 -14.58
C ASP A 167 15.85 -0.83 -14.64
N GLU A 168 16.99 -0.49 -14.06
CA GLU A 168 17.46 0.90 -13.89
C GLU A 168 17.64 1.65 -15.23
N LEU A 169 17.95 0.92 -16.31
CA LEU A 169 18.23 1.53 -17.60
C LEU A 169 16.97 1.84 -18.41
N THR A 170 16.00 0.92 -18.37
CA THR A 170 14.82 0.97 -19.23
C THR A 170 13.55 1.41 -18.49
N GLY A 171 13.55 1.37 -17.16
CA GLY A 171 12.36 1.58 -16.32
C GLY A 171 11.30 0.48 -16.43
N LEU A 172 11.56 -0.55 -17.22
CA LEU A 172 10.67 -1.71 -17.35
C LEU A 172 10.85 -2.66 -16.16
N PHE A 173 9.86 -3.53 -15.93
CA PHE A 173 10.02 -4.57 -14.94
C PHE A 173 11.22 -5.46 -15.26
N ASN A 174 12.09 -5.66 -14.29
CA ASN A 174 13.08 -6.72 -14.35
C ASN A 174 12.40 -8.09 -14.21
N ARG A 175 13.17 -9.17 -14.29
CA ARG A 175 12.63 -10.54 -14.17
C ARG A 175 11.76 -10.72 -12.92
N ARG A 176 12.15 -10.14 -11.77
CA ARG A 176 11.42 -10.28 -10.50
C ARG A 176 10.08 -9.54 -10.54
N GLY A 177 10.09 -8.29 -11.00
CA GLY A 177 8.87 -7.49 -11.16
C GLY A 177 7.90 -8.11 -12.17
N PHE A 178 8.44 -8.62 -13.31
CA PHE A 178 7.63 -9.34 -14.29
C PHE A 178 6.95 -10.58 -13.71
N MET A 179 7.68 -11.43 -12.95
CA MET A 179 7.10 -12.65 -12.36
C MET A 179 5.95 -12.33 -11.41
N SER A 180 6.12 -11.31 -10.55
CA SER A 180 5.06 -10.87 -9.62
C SER A 180 3.82 -10.36 -10.37
N LEU A 181 4.01 -9.55 -11.42
CA LEU A 181 2.90 -9.03 -12.23
C LEU A 181 2.21 -10.14 -13.04
N ALA A 182 2.97 -11.06 -13.62
CA ALA A 182 2.44 -12.17 -14.40
C ALA A 182 1.59 -13.11 -13.55
N GLU A 183 2.03 -13.42 -12.34
CA GLU A 183 1.27 -14.26 -11.40
C GLU A 183 -0.08 -13.62 -11.06
N TYR A 184 -0.08 -12.31 -10.75
CA TYR A 184 -1.31 -11.57 -10.51
C TYR A 184 -2.23 -11.55 -11.74
N ALA A 185 -1.68 -11.28 -12.93
CA ALA A 185 -2.45 -11.24 -14.18
C ALA A 185 -3.11 -12.60 -14.47
N LEU A 186 -2.37 -13.70 -14.29
CA LEU A 186 -2.88 -15.06 -14.49
C LEU A 186 -3.99 -15.41 -13.47
N LEU A 187 -3.81 -15.07 -12.20
CA LEU A 187 -4.83 -15.29 -11.17
C LEU A 187 -6.11 -14.48 -11.48
N THR A 188 -5.95 -13.25 -11.92
CA THR A 188 -7.08 -12.36 -12.29
C THR A 188 -7.81 -12.89 -13.53
N ALA A 189 -7.09 -13.26 -14.58
CA ALA A 189 -7.64 -13.85 -15.79
C ALA A 189 -8.42 -15.14 -15.47
N ARG A 190 -7.84 -16.00 -14.61
CA ARG A 190 -8.50 -17.24 -14.15
C ARG A 190 -9.80 -16.95 -13.39
N ARG A 191 -9.84 -15.95 -12.49
CA ARG A 191 -11.05 -15.57 -11.75
C ARG A 191 -12.14 -15.01 -12.66
N ARG A 192 -11.75 -14.28 -13.71
CA ARG A 192 -12.66 -13.68 -14.69
C ARG A 192 -13.01 -14.61 -15.86
N ASN A 193 -12.41 -15.78 -15.91
CA ASN A 193 -12.50 -16.72 -17.03
C ASN A 193 -12.10 -16.06 -18.37
N GLU A 194 -11.07 -15.20 -18.35
CA GLU A 194 -10.54 -14.51 -19.49
C GLU A 194 -9.26 -15.20 -19.98
N PRO A 195 -9.01 -15.27 -21.30
CA PRO A 195 -7.74 -15.81 -21.80
C PRO A 195 -6.58 -14.87 -21.47
N ALA A 196 -5.41 -15.44 -21.18
CA ALA A 196 -4.16 -14.72 -21.03
C ALA A 196 -3.15 -15.22 -22.06
N SER A 197 -2.34 -14.32 -22.61
CA SER A 197 -1.28 -14.65 -23.57
C SER A 197 0.04 -14.06 -23.09
N LEU A 198 1.13 -14.81 -23.29
CA LEU A 198 2.49 -14.38 -23.00
C LEU A 198 3.26 -14.25 -24.33
N ILE A 199 3.87 -13.09 -24.55
CA ILE A 199 4.69 -12.83 -25.72
C ILE A 199 6.15 -12.71 -25.26
N PHE A 200 7.01 -13.53 -25.85
CA PHE A 200 8.46 -13.41 -25.70
C PHE A 200 9.03 -12.71 -26.92
N ILE A 201 9.83 -11.66 -26.68
CA ILE A 201 10.52 -10.92 -27.73
C ILE A 201 12.02 -11.00 -27.45
N ASP A 202 12.80 -11.45 -28.42
CA ASP A 202 14.27 -11.46 -28.36
C ASP A 202 14.88 -10.80 -29.61
N LEU A 203 16.04 -10.21 -29.42
CA LEU A 203 16.77 -9.55 -30.52
C LEU A 203 17.80 -10.51 -31.12
N ASP A 204 17.56 -10.96 -32.33
CA ASP A 204 18.48 -11.83 -33.05
C ASP A 204 19.90 -11.27 -33.14
N ARG A 205 20.85 -12.08 -32.71
CA ARG A 205 22.29 -11.78 -32.78
C ARG A 205 22.71 -10.50 -32.03
N PHE A 206 21.99 -10.13 -30.95
CA PHE A 206 22.24 -8.92 -30.20
C PHE A 206 23.72 -8.81 -29.72
N LYS A 207 24.33 -9.89 -29.21
CA LYS A 207 25.75 -9.91 -28.82
C LYS A 207 26.72 -9.56 -29.96
N LEU A 208 26.42 -9.96 -31.19
CA LEU A 208 27.25 -9.66 -32.36
C LEU A 208 27.11 -8.20 -32.79
N LYS A 209 25.95 -7.58 -32.55
CA LYS A 209 25.71 -6.16 -32.87
C LYS A 209 26.40 -5.23 -31.85
N ILE A 210 26.34 -5.53 -30.55
CA ILE A 210 27.02 -4.76 -29.50
C ILE A 210 28.55 -4.87 -29.64
N GLY A 211 29.09 -6.06 -29.86
CA GLY A 211 30.54 -6.26 -30.06
C GLY A 211 31.12 -5.46 -31.20
N ARG A 212 30.36 -5.21 -32.26
CA ARG A 212 30.81 -4.36 -33.38
C ARG A 212 30.69 -2.85 -33.11
N ALA A 213 29.76 -2.41 -32.25
CA ALA A 213 29.65 -1.01 -31.83
C ALA A 213 30.80 -0.61 -30.90
N SER A 214 31.20 -1.48 -29.98
CA SER A 214 32.33 -1.25 -29.04
C SER A 214 33.70 -1.18 -29.73
N CYS A 215 33.85 -1.79 -30.92
CA CYS A 215 35.11 -1.70 -31.69
C CYS A 215 35.22 -0.43 -32.56
N ARG A 216 34.14 0.30 -32.79
CA ARG A 216 34.17 1.54 -33.61
C ARG A 216 34.49 2.83 -32.82
N GLU A 217 34.40 2.78 -31.51
CA GLU A 217 34.73 3.95 -30.65
C GLU A 217 36.20 3.97 -30.12
N ARG A 218 37.05 3.09 -30.59
CA ARG A 218 38.50 3.09 -30.27
C ARG A 218 39.36 3.26 -31.51
N VAL A 219 39.17 4.40 -32.17
CA VAL A 219 40.15 4.95 -33.13
C VAL A 219 40.24 6.43 -32.92
#